data_848737c4cb2d1853847c89e86ba3a9bd
#
_entry.id   848737c4cb2d1853847c89e86ba3a9bd
#
_cell.length_a   1.000
_cell.length_b   1.000
_cell.length_c   1.000
_cell.angle_alpha   90.00
_cell.angle_beta   90.00
_cell.angle_gamma   90.00
#
_symmetry.space_group_name_H-M   'P 1'
#
loop_
_entity.id
_entity.type
_entity.pdbx_description
1 polymer ?
#
loop_
_entity_poly.entity_id
_entity_poly.type
_entity_poly.pdbx_seq_one_letter_code
_entity_poly.pdbx_strand_id
1 'polypeptide(L)'
;SARVVGDVIGKYHPHGDSAVYDTIVRMAQPFAMRYMLVDGQGNFGSVDGDAAAAMRYTEVRMSKLAHELLADLAKETVNFGPNYDESEYEPLVLPTRVPGLLINGSAGIAVGMATNIPPHNLNEVINATIGLIEDPELDIAGIMQHMPGPDFPTAGLINGSAGILEAYQTGRGRIYMRAVTHVETNESNGKNSLIVTELPYQVNKARLLEKIAELVKDKKLDGITELRDESDKDGMRVVIELRRGEVPEVILNNLYKQTVMQNVFGINMVALVDGQPRLLNIKEILQAFIGHRREVVTRRTLFDLRKARNRAHVLEGLTVALANLDELIERIKASPSPAEAKARLIAKLWDPGLVRAMLGQGG
;
A
#
# COMPACT_ATOMS: atom_id res chain seq x y z
N SER A 1 12.99 -13.94 6.76
CA SER A 1 11.60 -13.74 7.26
C SER A 1 11.46 -14.10 8.73
N ALA A 2 12.02 -15.22 9.19
CA ALA A 2 11.82 -15.71 10.57
C ALA A 2 12.18 -14.68 11.65
N ARG A 3 13.27 -13.91 11.48
CA ARG A 3 13.65 -12.85 12.42
C ARG A 3 12.59 -11.75 12.50
N VAL A 4 12.08 -11.30 11.37
CA VAL A 4 11.03 -10.27 11.32
C VAL A 4 9.76 -10.76 12.02
N VAL A 5 9.36 -12.01 11.76
CA VAL A 5 8.22 -12.64 12.45
C VAL A 5 8.44 -12.65 13.96
N GLY A 6 9.62 -13.08 14.42
CA GLY A 6 9.95 -13.11 15.86
C GLY A 6 9.94 -11.73 16.51
N ASP A 7 10.52 -10.72 15.87
CA ASP A 7 10.51 -9.34 16.38
C ASP A 7 9.09 -8.76 16.44
N VAL A 8 8.25 -9.02 15.44
CA VAL A 8 6.85 -8.55 15.42
C VAL A 8 6.03 -9.19 16.53
N ILE A 9 6.13 -10.51 16.71
CA ILE A 9 5.39 -11.23 17.76
C ILE A 9 5.86 -10.77 19.14
N GLY A 10 7.17 -10.66 19.32
CA GLY A 10 7.73 -10.32 20.63
C GLY A 10 7.46 -8.89 21.06
N LYS A 11 7.39 -7.93 20.12
CA LYS A 11 7.34 -6.51 20.45
C LYS A 11 5.98 -5.86 20.20
N TYR A 12 5.23 -6.29 19.17
CA TYR A 12 4.07 -5.52 18.70
C TYR A 12 2.79 -6.32 18.59
N HIS A 13 2.86 -7.62 18.29
CA HIS A 13 1.67 -8.42 17.98
C HIS A 13 1.77 -9.83 18.57
N PRO A 14 1.38 -10.04 19.84
CA PRO A 14 1.55 -11.31 20.57
C PRO A 14 0.52 -12.37 20.13
N HIS A 15 0.61 -12.83 18.88
CA HIS A 15 -0.24 -13.84 18.26
C HIS A 15 0.62 -14.93 17.59
N GLY A 16 -0.02 -15.90 16.95
CA GLY A 16 0.68 -16.98 16.27
C GLY A 16 1.59 -16.49 15.12
N ASP A 17 2.71 -17.15 14.91
CA ASP A 17 3.71 -16.84 13.89
C ASP A 17 3.15 -16.93 12.46
N SER A 18 2.23 -17.87 12.21
CA SER A 18 1.58 -18.04 10.91
C SER A 18 0.84 -16.78 10.47
N ALA A 19 0.10 -16.12 11.35
CA ALA A 19 -0.65 -14.90 11.01
C ALA A 19 0.28 -13.77 10.54
N VAL A 20 1.43 -13.60 11.20
CA VAL A 20 2.44 -12.60 10.84
C VAL A 20 3.14 -12.98 9.54
N TYR A 21 3.55 -14.27 9.40
CA TYR A 21 4.23 -14.73 8.20
C TYR A 21 3.34 -14.66 6.97
N ASP A 22 2.08 -15.10 7.05
CA ASP A 22 1.12 -15.03 5.95
C ASP A 22 0.87 -13.58 5.50
N THR A 23 0.89 -12.63 6.43
CA THR A 23 0.82 -11.19 6.10
C THR A 23 2.05 -10.73 5.32
N ILE A 24 3.26 -11.11 5.74
CA ILE A 24 4.51 -10.83 5.02
C ILE A 24 4.45 -11.44 3.62
N VAL A 25 4.04 -12.71 3.52
CA VAL A 25 3.89 -13.43 2.25
C VAL A 25 2.96 -12.68 1.31
N ARG A 26 1.77 -12.28 1.78
CA ARG A 26 0.81 -11.52 0.98
C ARG A 26 1.40 -10.21 0.46
N MET A 27 2.16 -9.48 1.28
CA MET A 27 2.79 -8.23 0.87
C MET A 27 3.90 -8.40 -0.18
N ALA A 28 4.40 -9.61 -0.38
CA ALA A 28 5.40 -9.96 -1.39
C ALA A 28 4.81 -10.60 -2.66
N GLN A 29 3.51 -10.90 -2.69
CA GLN A 29 2.86 -11.60 -3.80
C GLN A 29 2.36 -10.60 -4.86
N PRO A 30 2.85 -10.68 -6.12
CA PRO A 30 2.44 -9.76 -7.19
C PRO A 30 0.98 -9.99 -7.66
N PHE A 31 0.43 -11.17 -7.40
CA PHE A 31 -0.98 -11.47 -7.68
C PHE A 31 -1.94 -11.11 -6.53
N ALA A 32 -1.43 -10.77 -5.35
CA ALA A 32 -2.21 -10.37 -4.19
C ALA A 32 -2.22 -8.86 -3.95
N MET A 33 -1.11 -8.18 -4.26
CA MET A 33 -0.91 -6.74 -4.06
C MET A 33 -0.68 -6.05 -5.39
N ARG A 34 -1.42 -4.97 -5.66
CA ARG A 34 -1.18 -4.15 -6.86
C ARG A 34 0.20 -3.49 -6.83
N TYR A 35 0.64 -3.08 -5.64
CA TYR A 35 1.98 -2.56 -5.37
C TYR A 35 2.55 -3.27 -4.15
N MET A 36 3.51 -4.16 -4.35
CA MET A 36 4.13 -4.93 -3.28
C MET A 36 4.85 -4.02 -2.28
N LEU A 37 4.67 -4.31 -1.00
CA LEU A 37 5.35 -3.60 0.09
C LEU A 37 6.59 -4.34 0.59
N VAL A 38 6.67 -5.63 0.29
CA VAL A 38 7.81 -6.49 0.61
C VAL A 38 8.48 -6.94 -0.69
N ASP A 39 9.79 -6.75 -0.76
CA ASP A 39 10.67 -7.35 -1.76
C ASP A 39 11.15 -8.69 -1.20
N GLY A 40 10.59 -9.78 -1.72
CA GLY A 40 10.81 -11.14 -1.25
C GLY A 40 11.81 -11.90 -2.13
N GLN A 41 12.67 -12.70 -1.49
CA GLN A 41 13.53 -13.67 -2.16
C GLN A 41 13.21 -15.08 -1.68
N GLY A 42 12.90 -15.96 -2.61
CA GLY A 42 12.47 -17.34 -2.36
C GLY A 42 11.09 -17.64 -2.94
N ASN A 43 10.46 -18.70 -2.46
CA ASN A 43 9.12 -19.11 -2.89
C ASN A 43 8.07 -18.50 -1.96
N PHE A 44 7.27 -17.57 -2.50
CA PHE A 44 6.15 -16.92 -1.81
C PHE A 44 4.77 -17.40 -2.30
N GLY A 45 4.72 -18.60 -2.87
CA GLY A 45 3.48 -19.18 -3.41
C GLY A 45 3.19 -18.75 -4.85
N SER A 46 2.07 -19.21 -5.38
CA SER A 46 1.65 -18.95 -6.75
C SER A 46 0.15 -18.67 -6.86
N VAL A 47 -0.27 -18.24 -8.05
CA VAL A 47 -1.69 -18.06 -8.40
C VAL A 47 -2.46 -19.39 -8.43
N ASP A 48 -1.76 -20.52 -8.46
CA ASP A 48 -2.31 -21.88 -8.36
C ASP A 48 -2.64 -22.27 -6.91
N GLY A 49 -2.29 -21.42 -5.95
CA GLY A 49 -2.55 -21.67 -4.54
C GLY A 49 -1.46 -22.47 -3.84
N ASP A 50 -0.28 -22.59 -4.46
CA ASP A 50 0.87 -23.19 -3.80
C ASP A 50 1.23 -22.39 -2.56
N ALA A 51 1.53 -23.08 -1.48
CA ALA A 51 1.97 -22.46 -0.24
C ALA A 51 3.36 -21.85 -0.39
N ALA A 52 3.59 -20.75 0.31
CA ALA A 52 4.94 -20.21 0.45
C ALA A 52 5.86 -21.21 1.18
N ALA A 53 7.15 -21.15 0.89
CA ALA A 53 8.15 -21.90 1.65
C ALA A 53 8.15 -21.46 3.12
N ALA A 54 8.58 -22.34 4.03
CA ALA A 54 8.69 -22.00 5.44
C ALA A 54 9.58 -20.76 5.65
N MET A 55 9.25 -19.93 6.64
CA MET A 55 9.89 -18.62 6.90
C MET A 55 11.41 -18.65 7.08
N ARG A 56 11.99 -19.82 7.39
CA ARG A 56 13.45 -20.02 7.50
C ARG A 56 14.15 -20.07 6.14
N TYR A 57 13.40 -20.26 5.04
CA TYR A 57 13.94 -20.37 3.67
C TYR A 57 13.72 -19.10 2.83
N THR A 58 12.92 -18.15 3.32
CA THR A 58 12.62 -16.92 2.59
C THR A 58 13.31 -15.73 3.23
N GLU A 59 13.70 -14.77 2.37
CA GLU A 59 14.25 -13.47 2.78
C GLU A 59 13.31 -12.35 2.38
N VAL A 60 13.30 -11.28 3.18
CA VAL A 60 12.41 -10.14 2.95
C VAL A 60 13.12 -8.82 3.20
N ARG A 61 12.77 -7.82 2.40
CA ARG A 61 13.18 -6.42 2.53
C ARG A 61 11.97 -5.55 2.29
N MET A 62 12.01 -4.32 2.80
CA MET A 62 11.01 -3.32 2.41
C MET A 62 11.22 -2.92 0.95
N SER A 63 10.14 -2.84 0.19
CA SER A 63 10.14 -2.24 -1.15
C SER A 63 10.39 -0.73 -1.08
N LYS A 64 10.72 -0.10 -2.22
CA LYS A 64 10.86 1.37 -2.29
C LYS A 64 9.58 2.08 -1.86
N LEU A 65 8.41 1.54 -2.24
CA LEU A 65 7.13 2.10 -1.84
C LEU A 65 6.89 2.02 -0.34
N ALA A 66 7.29 0.92 0.31
CA ALA A 66 7.18 0.78 1.77
C ALA A 66 8.00 1.84 2.52
N HIS A 67 9.17 2.24 1.99
CA HIS A 67 9.93 3.36 2.56
C HIS A 67 9.17 4.68 2.48
N GLU A 68 8.40 4.93 1.42
CA GLU A 68 7.57 6.15 1.29
C GLU A 68 6.38 6.15 2.27
N LEU A 69 5.88 4.98 2.68
CA LEU A 69 4.86 4.88 3.73
C LEU A 69 5.39 5.29 5.11
N LEU A 70 6.69 5.07 5.36
CA LEU A 70 7.38 5.32 6.63
C LEU A 70 8.19 6.62 6.62
N ALA A 71 8.18 7.35 5.51
CA ALA A 71 8.97 8.56 5.36
C ALA A 71 8.62 9.60 6.43
N ASP A 72 9.64 10.22 7.00
CA ASP A 72 9.52 11.22 8.06
C ASP A 72 8.93 10.71 9.41
N LEU A 73 8.83 9.39 9.64
CA LEU A 73 8.32 8.81 10.88
C LEU A 73 9.08 9.29 12.12
N ALA A 74 10.40 9.46 12.01
CA ALA A 74 11.27 9.94 13.09
C ALA A 74 11.17 11.46 13.37
N LYS A 75 10.28 12.18 12.66
CA LYS A 75 10.13 13.65 12.77
C LYS A 75 8.85 14.07 13.50
N GLU A 76 8.35 13.25 14.40
CA GLU A 76 7.14 13.50 15.19
C GLU A 76 5.91 13.84 14.35
N THR A 77 5.83 13.28 13.15
CA THR A 77 4.79 13.57 12.16
C THR A 77 3.44 12.93 12.50
N VAL A 78 3.46 11.86 13.29
CA VAL A 78 2.29 11.12 13.76
C VAL A 78 2.39 10.85 15.25
N ASN A 79 1.26 10.51 15.86
CA ASN A 79 1.23 10.14 17.27
C ASN A 79 1.66 8.68 17.45
N PHE A 80 2.32 8.41 18.59
CA PHE A 80 2.71 7.08 19.02
C PHE A 80 1.90 6.67 20.24
N GLY A 81 1.60 5.40 20.33
CA GLY A 81 1.01 4.76 21.51
C GLY A 81 1.90 3.64 22.00
N PRO A 82 1.69 3.18 23.25
CA PRO A 82 2.39 2.02 23.76
C PRO A 82 1.93 0.74 23.04
N ASN A 83 2.84 -0.24 22.95
CA ASN A 83 2.50 -1.60 22.55
C ASN A 83 1.70 -2.32 23.65
N TYR A 84 1.43 -3.62 23.47
CA TYR A 84 0.59 -4.42 24.39
C TYR A 84 1.11 -4.56 25.83
N ASP A 85 2.43 -4.44 26.05
CA ASP A 85 3.07 -4.55 27.39
C ASP A 85 3.75 -3.25 27.84
N GLU A 86 3.55 -2.15 27.12
CA GLU A 86 4.11 -0.82 27.38
C GLU A 86 5.64 -0.75 27.30
N SER A 87 6.31 -1.78 26.76
CA SER A 87 7.77 -1.82 26.62
C SER A 87 8.30 -1.05 25.40
N GLU A 88 7.48 -0.89 24.38
CA GLU A 88 7.82 -0.21 23.12
C GLU A 88 6.69 0.75 22.74
N TYR A 89 7.02 1.68 21.84
CA TYR A 89 6.04 2.59 21.26
C TYR A 89 5.88 2.31 19.77
N GLU A 90 4.65 2.36 19.28
CA GLU A 90 4.32 2.18 17.89
C GLU A 90 3.49 3.34 17.33
N PRO A 91 3.61 3.67 16.03
CA PRO A 91 2.81 4.73 15.44
C PRO A 91 1.34 4.30 15.35
N LEU A 92 0.43 5.19 15.76
CA LEU A 92 -1.02 4.93 15.67
C LEU A 92 -1.50 4.97 14.22
N VAL A 93 -0.79 5.68 13.35
CA VAL A 93 -1.03 5.79 11.91
C VAL A 93 0.30 6.07 11.22
N LEU A 94 0.48 5.63 9.98
CA LEU A 94 1.70 5.90 9.22
C LEU A 94 1.67 7.31 8.58
N PRO A 95 2.82 8.00 8.51
CA PRO A 95 2.92 9.31 7.86
C PRO A 95 2.99 9.20 6.33
N THR A 96 2.28 8.27 5.76
CA THR A 96 2.37 7.85 4.36
C THR A 96 2.37 9.01 3.36
N ARG A 97 3.26 8.97 2.38
CA ARG A 97 3.30 9.93 1.27
C ARG A 97 2.39 9.56 0.12
N VAL A 98 1.91 8.32 0.09
CA VAL A 98 1.03 7.80 -0.95
C VAL A 98 -0.28 7.31 -0.35
N PRO A 99 -1.40 7.38 -1.07
CA PRO A 99 -2.71 6.95 -0.59
C PRO A 99 -2.83 5.41 -0.57
N GLY A 100 -2.12 4.76 0.35
CA GLY A 100 -1.96 3.30 0.43
C GLY A 100 -3.28 2.53 0.44
N LEU A 101 -4.32 3.08 1.08
CA LEU A 101 -5.64 2.47 1.13
C LEU A 101 -6.26 2.28 -0.26
N LEU A 102 -6.10 3.26 -1.16
CA LEU A 102 -6.65 3.18 -2.52
C LEU A 102 -5.76 2.39 -3.47
N ILE A 103 -4.43 2.55 -3.40
CA ILE A 103 -3.54 1.90 -4.37
C ILE A 103 -3.46 0.38 -4.19
N ASN A 104 -3.60 -0.12 -2.96
CA ASN A 104 -3.59 -1.56 -2.67
C ASN A 104 -4.95 -2.10 -2.21
N GLY A 105 -5.90 -1.23 -1.96
CA GLY A 105 -7.18 -1.63 -1.41
C GLY A 105 -7.08 -2.15 0.03
N SER A 106 -8.18 -2.65 0.52
CA SER A 106 -8.27 -3.30 1.84
C SER A 106 -9.43 -4.27 1.85
N ALA A 107 -9.27 -5.42 2.49
CA ALA A 107 -10.35 -6.36 2.74
C ALA A 107 -10.26 -6.86 4.18
N GLY A 108 -11.38 -6.81 4.90
CA GLY A 108 -11.41 -7.25 6.28
C GLY A 108 -12.83 -7.38 6.81
N ILE A 109 -12.96 -8.23 7.82
CA ILE A 109 -14.23 -8.51 8.50
C ILE A 109 -14.03 -8.19 9.99
N ALA A 110 -14.86 -7.29 10.50
CA ALA A 110 -14.93 -6.98 11.92
C ALA A 110 -16.31 -7.33 12.47
N VAL A 111 -16.49 -7.21 13.79
CA VAL A 111 -17.81 -7.44 14.41
C VAL A 111 -18.76 -6.33 13.96
N GLY A 112 -19.85 -6.71 13.29
CA GLY A 112 -20.88 -5.80 12.84
C GLY A 112 -20.56 -4.97 11.57
N MET A 113 -19.36 -5.10 11.00
CA MET A 113 -18.97 -4.38 9.78
C MET A 113 -17.90 -5.12 8.97
N ALA A 114 -17.81 -4.81 7.69
CA ALA A 114 -16.78 -5.32 6.80
C ALA A 114 -16.29 -4.20 5.88
N THR A 115 -15.06 -4.30 5.42
CA THR A 115 -14.52 -3.43 4.37
C THR A 115 -14.05 -4.27 3.20
N ASN A 116 -14.22 -3.75 1.99
CA ASN A 116 -13.71 -4.36 0.76
C ASN A 116 -13.47 -3.27 -0.27
N ILE A 117 -12.31 -2.65 -0.18
CA ILE A 117 -11.88 -1.54 -1.04
C ILE A 117 -10.99 -2.12 -2.14
N PRO A 118 -11.32 -1.92 -3.42
CA PRO A 118 -10.51 -2.43 -4.52
C PRO A 118 -9.20 -1.61 -4.66
N PRO A 119 -8.13 -2.21 -5.18
CA PRO A 119 -6.92 -1.49 -5.54
C PRO A 119 -7.12 -0.61 -6.77
N HIS A 120 -6.29 0.44 -6.91
CA HIS A 120 -6.33 1.40 -8.01
C HIS A 120 -4.93 1.71 -8.53
N ASN A 121 -4.84 2.26 -9.73
CA ASN A 121 -3.59 2.69 -10.33
C ASN A 121 -3.00 3.90 -9.58
N LEU A 122 -1.72 3.81 -9.22
CA LEU A 122 -1.03 4.85 -8.45
C LEU A 122 -1.07 6.21 -9.14
N ASN A 123 -0.78 6.27 -10.44
CA ASN A 123 -0.76 7.54 -11.19
C ASN A 123 -2.15 8.16 -11.25
N GLU A 124 -3.18 7.35 -11.47
CA GLU A 124 -4.57 7.79 -11.50
C GLU A 124 -5.01 8.37 -10.16
N VAL A 125 -4.71 7.67 -9.05
CA VAL A 125 -5.03 8.15 -7.70
C VAL A 125 -4.29 9.43 -7.36
N ILE A 126 -3.01 9.54 -7.75
CA ILE A 126 -2.22 10.77 -7.54
C ILE A 126 -2.78 11.93 -8.36
N ASN A 127 -3.13 11.70 -9.64
CA ASN A 127 -3.73 12.73 -10.48
C ASN A 127 -5.08 13.21 -9.94
N ALA A 128 -5.93 12.28 -9.48
CA ALA A 128 -7.19 12.63 -8.81
C ALA A 128 -6.95 13.42 -7.51
N THR A 129 -5.93 13.06 -6.74
CA THR A 129 -5.55 13.78 -5.52
C THR A 129 -5.07 15.21 -5.82
N ILE A 130 -4.24 15.38 -6.85
CA ILE A 130 -3.77 16.69 -7.31
C ILE A 130 -4.95 17.53 -7.80
N GLY A 131 -5.82 16.97 -8.66
CA GLY A 131 -7.02 17.66 -9.13
C GLY A 131 -7.91 18.16 -7.98
N LEU A 132 -8.06 17.35 -6.91
CA LEU A 132 -8.84 17.74 -5.75
C LEU A 132 -8.14 18.80 -4.86
N ILE A 133 -6.80 18.88 -4.88
CA ILE A 133 -6.03 19.93 -4.21
C ILE A 133 -6.21 21.27 -4.97
N GLU A 134 -6.16 21.22 -6.31
CA GLU A 134 -6.30 22.38 -7.18
C GLU A 134 -7.74 22.91 -7.21
N ASP A 135 -8.72 22.00 -7.24
CA ASP A 135 -10.15 22.31 -7.17
C ASP A 135 -10.84 21.49 -6.05
N PRO A 136 -10.97 22.04 -4.83
CA PRO A 136 -11.67 21.39 -3.72
C PRO A 136 -13.15 21.05 -3.99
N GLU A 137 -13.77 21.74 -4.94
CA GLU A 137 -15.16 21.51 -5.34
C GLU A 137 -15.30 20.43 -6.43
N LEU A 138 -14.19 19.88 -6.93
CA LEU A 138 -14.20 18.80 -7.92
C LEU A 138 -15.16 17.69 -7.48
N ASP A 139 -16.14 17.40 -8.32
CA ASP A 139 -17.14 16.37 -8.08
C ASP A 139 -16.62 14.95 -8.42
N ILE A 140 -17.43 13.94 -8.16
CA ILE A 140 -17.06 12.55 -8.43
C ILE A 140 -16.86 12.30 -9.93
N ALA A 141 -17.63 12.96 -10.80
CA ALA A 141 -17.46 12.85 -12.23
C ALA A 141 -16.11 13.42 -12.70
N GLY A 142 -15.68 14.54 -12.11
CA GLY A 142 -14.34 15.11 -12.33
C GLY A 142 -13.23 14.21 -11.80
N ILE A 143 -13.39 13.60 -10.62
CA ILE A 143 -12.46 12.62 -10.07
C ILE A 143 -12.32 11.42 -11.02
N MET A 144 -13.42 10.93 -11.57
CA MET A 144 -13.43 9.79 -12.50
C MET A 144 -12.76 10.08 -13.85
N GLN A 145 -12.54 11.33 -14.24
CA GLN A 145 -11.72 11.66 -15.39
C GLN A 145 -10.24 11.32 -15.16
N HIS A 146 -9.77 11.38 -13.93
CA HIS A 146 -8.41 11.00 -13.53
C HIS A 146 -8.29 9.54 -13.10
N MET A 147 -9.33 9.01 -12.46
CA MET A 147 -9.38 7.67 -11.87
C MET A 147 -10.67 6.96 -12.28
N PRO A 148 -10.71 6.35 -13.48
CA PRO A 148 -11.95 5.80 -14.05
C PRO A 148 -12.47 4.56 -13.35
N GLY A 149 -11.63 3.82 -12.61
CA GLY A 149 -12.05 2.62 -11.90
C GLY A 149 -10.92 1.88 -11.19
N PRO A 150 -11.23 0.76 -10.55
CA PRO A 150 -10.25 -0.13 -9.93
C PRO A 150 -9.23 -0.69 -10.92
N ASP A 151 -8.02 -0.99 -10.42
CA ASP A 151 -6.94 -1.60 -11.16
C ASP A 151 -6.38 -2.79 -10.37
N PHE A 152 -6.74 -4.01 -10.78
CA PHE A 152 -6.40 -5.23 -10.06
C PHE A 152 -5.01 -5.77 -10.43
N PRO A 153 -4.28 -6.39 -9.49
CA PRO A 153 -2.93 -6.92 -9.74
C PRO A 153 -2.91 -8.06 -10.77
N THR A 154 -4.02 -8.78 -10.93
CA THR A 154 -4.16 -9.88 -11.91
C THR A 154 -4.80 -9.43 -13.21
N ALA A 155 -4.91 -8.12 -13.43
CA ALA A 155 -5.57 -7.50 -14.57
C ALA A 155 -7.03 -7.97 -14.73
N GLY A 156 -7.43 -8.52 -15.89
CA GLY A 156 -8.81 -8.90 -16.17
C GLY A 156 -9.64 -7.73 -16.71
N LEU A 157 -10.92 -8.00 -16.97
CA LEU A 157 -11.86 -7.01 -17.48
C LEU A 157 -12.93 -6.71 -16.42
N ILE A 158 -13.27 -5.44 -16.23
CA ILE A 158 -14.47 -5.04 -15.51
C ILE A 158 -15.60 -4.88 -16.52
N ASN A 159 -16.65 -5.66 -16.36
CA ASN A 159 -17.79 -5.67 -17.27
C ASN A 159 -18.84 -4.64 -16.86
N GLY A 160 -18.82 -3.48 -17.52
CA GLY A 160 -19.71 -2.35 -17.25
C GLY A 160 -19.18 -1.40 -16.18
N SER A 161 -19.55 -0.12 -16.28
CA SER A 161 -19.09 0.96 -15.41
C SER A 161 -20.07 1.37 -14.31
N ALA A 162 -21.35 0.93 -14.40
CA ALA A 162 -22.40 1.37 -13.47
C ALA A 162 -22.06 1.05 -12.00
N GLY A 163 -21.51 -0.12 -11.73
CA GLY A 163 -21.11 -0.52 -10.36
C GLY A 163 -19.92 0.27 -9.83
N ILE A 164 -19.03 0.76 -10.70
CA ILE A 164 -17.92 1.66 -10.32
C ILE A 164 -18.49 3.01 -9.90
N LEU A 165 -19.37 3.60 -10.74
CA LEU A 165 -19.99 4.88 -10.46
C LEU A 165 -20.80 4.84 -9.15
N GLU A 166 -21.61 3.80 -8.96
CA GLU A 166 -22.36 3.58 -7.73
C GLU A 166 -21.43 3.53 -6.50
N ALA A 167 -20.35 2.73 -6.59
CA ALA A 167 -19.38 2.61 -5.50
C ALA A 167 -18.69 3.94 -5.19
N TYR A 168 -18.29 4.69 -6.20
CA TYR A 168 -17.60 5.96 -6.02
C TYR A 168 -18.52 7.04 -5.43
N GLN A 169 -19.82 7.00 -5.75
CA GLN A 169 -20.81 7.93 -5.21
C GLN A 169 -21.28 7.58 -3.80
N THR A 170 -21.47 6.29 -3.51
CA THR A 170 -22.14 5.84 -2.28
C THR A 170 -21.25 5.11 -1.30
N GLY A 171 -20.03 4.75 -1.71
CA GLY A 171 -19.15 3.86 -0.95
C GLY A 171 -19.49 2.38 -1.10
N ARG A 172 -20.55 2.02 -1.84
CA ARG A 172 -20.96 0.64 -2.09
C ARG A 172 -21.31 0.41 -3.55
N GLY A 173 -20.90 -0.74 -4.09
CA GLY A 173 -21.23 -1.10 -5.45
C GLY A 173 -20.83 -2.53 -5.78
N ARG A 174 -21.24 -3.02 -6.93
CA ARG A 174 -20.90 -4.36 -7.42
C ARG A 174 -20.29 -4.25 -8.80
N ILE A 175 -19.07 -4.76 -8.94
CA ILE A 175 -18.41 -4.85 -10.24
C ILE A 175 -18.27 -6.32 -10.64
N TYR A 176 -18.41 -6.58 -11.93
CA TYR A 176 -18.25 -7.91 -12.50
C TYR A 176 -16.89 -8.00 -13.17
N MET A 177 -16.02 -8.82 -12.60
CA MET A 177 -14.67 -9.07 -13.16
C MET A 177 -14.75 -10.30 -14.07
N ARG A 178 -14.12 -10.23 -15.23
CA ARG A 178 -14.03 -11.33 -16.21
C ARG A 178 -12.59 -11.66 -16.55
N ALA A 179 -12.33 -12.92 -16.83
CA ALA A 179 -11.11 -13.38 -17.45
C ALA A 179 -10.93 -12.73 -18.83
N VAL A 180 -9.69 -12.46 -19.21
CA VAL A 180 -9.35 -12.08 -20.60
C VAL A 180 -9.13 -13.34 -21.40
N THR A 181 -9.80 -13.41 -22.54
CA THR A 181 -9.73 -14.57 -23.43
C THR A 181 -9.64 -14.13 -24.88
N HIS A 182 -8.99 -14.96 -25.70
CA HIS A 182 -9.04 -14.86 -27.16
C HIS A 182 -9.20 -16.24 -27.79
N VAL A 183 -9.57 -16.25 -29.04
CA VAL A 183 -9.78 -17.50 -29.80
C VAL A 183 -8.57 -17.77 -30.71
N GLU A 184 -8.01 -18.95 -30.62
CA GLU A 184 -7.02 -19.45 -31.55
C GLU A 184 -7.64 -20.57 -32.39
N THR A 185 -7.46 -20.51 -33.72
CA THR A 185 -7.92 -21.53 -34.64
C THR A 185 -6.73 -22.34 -35.14
N ASN A 186 -6.79 -23.63 -34.95
CA ASN A 186 -5.76 -24.53 -35.49
C ASN A 186 -6.00 -24.74 -37.00
N GLU A 187 -5.09 -24.21 -37.83
CA GLU A 187 -5.20 -24.22 -39.29
C GLU A 187 -5.22 -25.65 -39.87
N SER A 188 -4.60 -26.63 -39.20
CA SER A 188 -4.50 -28.01 -39.71
C SER A 188 -5.83 -28.81 -39.57
N ASN A 189 -6.61 -28.54 -38.54
CA ASN A 189 -7.82 -29.32 -38.24
C ASN A 189 -9.10 -28.49 -38.10
N GLY A 190 -8.99 -27.14 -38.17
CA GLY A 190 -10.10 -26.22 -38.06
C GLY A 190 -10.78 -26.20 -36.70
N LYS A 191 -10.12 -26.67 -35.64
CA LYS A 191 -10.61 -26.60 -34.28
C LYS A 191 -10.27 -25.23 -33.67
N ASN A 192 -11.20 -24.70 -32.88
CA ASN A 192 -11.01 -23.52 -32.09
C ASN A 192 -10.57 -23.85 -30.65
N SER A 193 -9.73 -23.03 -30.08
CA SER A 193 -9.36 -23.04 -28.67
C SER A 193 -9.62 -21.69 -28.05
N LEU A 194 -10.19 -21.67 -26.85
CA LEU A 194 -10.26 -20.50 -26.02
C LEU A 194 -8.97 -20.42 -25.18
N ILE A 195 -8.23 -19.33 -25.32
CA ILE A 195 -7.00 -19.09 -24.57
C ILE A 195 -7.32 -18.07 -23.49
N VAL A 196 -7.07 -18.41 -22.22
CA VAL A 196 -7.24 -17.52 -21.08
C VAL A 196 -5.87 -16.98 -20.69
N THR A 197 -5.72 -15.67 -20.73
CA THR A 197 -4.45 -14.98 -20.42
C THR A 197 -4.46 -14.20 -19.12
N GLU A 198 -5.65 -13.84 -18.60
CA GLU A 198 -5.82 -13.15 -17.35
C GLU A 198 -7.04 -13.68 -16.59
N LEU A 199 -6.96 -13.71 -15.27
CA LEU A 199 -8.04 -14.17 -14.40
C LEU A 199 -8.55 -13.03 -13.50
N PRO A 200 -9.83 -13.11 -13.07
CA PRO A 200 -10.35 -12.20 -12.07
C PRO A 200 -9.53 -12.24 -10.79
N TYR A 201 -9.42 -11.09 -10.11
CA TYR A 201 -8.69 -10.96 -8.85
C TYR A 201 -9.17 -11.97 -7.80
N GLN A 202 -8.21 -12.56 -7.07
CA GLN A 202 -8.44 -13.57 -6.03
C GLN A 202 -8.97 -14.93 -6.55
N VAL A 203 -8.90 -15.19 -7.84
CA VAL A 203 -9.21 -16.49 -8.40
C VAL A 203 -7.98 -17.40 -8.37
N ASN A 204 -8.15 -18.60 -7.83
CA ASN A 204 -7.15 -19.66 -7.89
C ASN A 204 -7.26 -20.39 -9.22
N LYS A 205 -6.17 -20.40 -10.01
CA LYS A 205 -6.14 -20.97 -11.35
C LYS A 205 -6.37 -22.48 -11.34
N ALA A 206 -5.69 -23.22 -10.47
CA ALA A 206 -5.80 -24.67 -10.38
C ALA A 206 -7.25 -25.12 -10.04
N ARG A 207 -7.87 -24.47 -9.04
CA ARG A 207 -9.28 -24.74 -8.67
C ARG A 207 -10.26 -24.39 -9.79
N LEU A 208 -9.99 -23.34 -10.57
CA LEU A 208 -10.80 -23.02 -11.75
C LEU A 208 -10.72 -24.13 -12.77
N LEU A 209 -9.52 -24.64 -13.09
CA LEU A 209 -9.33 -25.73 -14.03
C LEU A 209 -10.01 -27.02 -13.56
N GLU A 210 -9.85 -27.37 -12.28
CA GLU A 210 -10.57 -28.52 -11.68
C GLU A 210 -12.07 -28.35 -11.81
N LYS A 211 -12.62 -27.16 -11.58
CA LYS A 211 -14.06 -26.90 -11.71
C LYS A 211 -14.56 -27.00 -13.14
N ILE A 212 -13.79 -26.51 -14.10
CA ILE A 212 -14.14 -26.67 -15.52
C ILE A 212 -14.15 -28.17 -15.89
N ALA A 213 -13.12 -28.92 -15.50
CA ALA A 213 -13.04 -30.35 -15.75
C ALA A 213 -14.21 -31.14 -15.13
N GLU A 214 -14.60 -30.81 -13.90
CA GLU A 214 -15.76 -31.35 -13.21
C GLU A 214 -17.07 -31.12 -14.03
N LEU A 215 -17.30 -29.87 -14.45
CA LEU A 215 -18.49 -29.49 -15.21
C LEU A 215 -18.55 -30.17 -16.56
N VAL A 216 -17.42 -30.39 -17.23
CA VAL A 216 -17.34 -31.17 -18.48
C VAL A 216 -17.66 -32.63 -18.22
N LYS A 217 -17.09 -33.25 -17.18
CA LYS A 217 -17.36 -34.64 -16.77
C LYS A 217 -18.83 -34.84 -16.42
N ASP A 218 -19.44 -33.90 -15.73
CA ASP A 218 -20.85 -33.91 -15.34
C ASP A 218 -21.81 -33.58 -16.50
N LYS A 219 -21.29 -33.32 -17.71
CA LYS A 219 -22.05 -32.91 -18.90
C LYS A 219 -22.87 -31.62 -18.71
N LYS A 220 -22.42 -30.73 -17.77
CA LYS A 220 -23.00 -29.40 -17.57
C LYS A 220 -22.39 -28.36 -18.51
N LEU A 221 -21.13 -28.59 -18.92
CA LEU A 221 -20.46 -27.87 -20.01
C LEU A 221 -20.18 -28.86 -21.13
N ASP A 222 -20.86 -28.71 -22.27
CA ASP A 222 -20.60 -29.48 -23.49
C ASP A 222 -19.73 -28.66 -24.46
N GLY A 223 -19.11 -29.32 -25.42
CA GLY A 223 -18.32 -28.69 -26.47
C GLY A 223 -16.83 -28.51 -26.16
N ILE A 224 -16.36 -28.86 -24.96
CA ILE A 224 -14.95 -28.85 -24.59
C ILE A 224 -14.37 -30.25 -24.74
N THR A 225 -13.24 -30.36 -25.45
CA THR A 225 -12.55 -31.64 -25.69
C THR A 225 -11.32 -31.85 -24.84
N GLU A 226 -10.59 -30.77 -24.55
CA GLU A 226 -9.36 -30.80 -23.75
C GLU A 226 -9.18 -29.53 -22.98
N LEU A 227 -8.51 -29.63 -21.83
CA LEU A 227 -8.17 -28.52 -20.95
C LEU A 227 -6.71 -28.70 -20.55
N ARG A 228 -5.86 -27.70 -20.86
CA ARG A 228 -4.45 -27.71 -20.54
C ARG A 228 -4.02 -26.38 -19.89
N ASP A 229 -3.09 -26.48 -18.97
CA ASP A 229 -2.36 -25.32 -18.43
C ASP A 229 -0.98 -25.27 -19.12
N GLU A 230 -0.78 -24.26 -19.94
CA GLU A 230 0.47 -23.97 -20.65
C GLU A 230 1.14 -22.71 -20.09
N SER A 231 0.76 -22.27 -18.87
CA SER A 231 1.34 -21.11 -18.22
C SER A 231 2.80 -21.35 -17.88
N ASP A 232 3.63 -20.35 -18.10
CA ASP A 232 5.06 -20.39 -17.81
C ASP A 232 5.54 -19.06 -17.21
N LYS A 233 6.86 -18.85 -17.14
CA LYS A 233 7.48 -17.61 -16.64
C LYS A 233 7.13 -16.35 -17.46
N ASP A 234 6.71 -16.51 -18.71
CA ASP A 234 6.41 -15.41 -19.62
C ASP A 234 4.94 -14.98 -19.54
N GLY A 235 4.08 -15.80 -18.90
CA GLY A 235 2.68 -15.44 -18.64
C GLY A 235 1.73 -16.59 -18.43
N MET A 236 0.50 -16.23 -18.12
CA MET A 236 -0.62 -17.16 -17.99
C MET A 236 -1.14 -17.57 -19.37
N ARG A 237 -1.29 -18.86 -19.57
CA ARG A 237 -1.87 -19.44 -20.77
C ARG A 237 -2.64 -20.70 -20.44
N VAL A 238 -3.95 -20.59 -20.28
CA VAL A 238 -4.84 -21.75 -20.14
C VAL A 238 -5.52 -21.99 -21.46
N VAL A 239 -5.41 -23.22 -21.97
CA VAL A 239 -5.97 -23.65 -23.27
C VAL A 239 -7.18 -24.51 -23.04
N ILE A 240 -8.32 -24.07 -23.57
CA ILE A 240 -9.59 -24.82 -23.56
C ILE A 240 -9.93 -25.17 -25.00
N GLU A 241 -9.65 -26.43 -25.43
CA GLU A 241 -9.94 -26.88 -26.78
C GLU A 241 -11.43 -27.17 -26.94
N LEU A 242 -11.97 -26.66 -28.03
CA LEU A 242 -13.39 -26.85 -28.36
C LEU A 242 -13.59 -28.02 -29.34
N ARG A 243 -14.76 -28.64 -29.29
CA ARG A 243 -15.21 -29.60 -30.30
C ARG A 243 -15.35 -28.88 -31.64
N ARG A 244 -15.01 -29.58 -32.72
CA ARG A 244 -15.15 -29.02 -34.08
C ARG A 244 -16.61 -28.60 -34.35
N GLY A 245 -16.78 -27.35 -34.81
CA GLY A 245 -18.08 -26.76 -35.13
C GLY A 245 -18.79 -26.08 -33.97
N GLU A 246 -18.19 -26.07 -32.77
CA GLU A 246 -18.69 -25.27 -31.63
C GLU A 246 -18.42 -23.79 -31.86
N VAL A 247 -19.32 -22.95 -31.33
CA VAL A 247 -19.21 -21.50 -31.37
C VAL A 247 -18.49 -21.02 -30.07
N PRO A 248 -17.27 -20.48 -30.18
CA PRO A 248 -16.49 -20.13 -29.00
C PRO A 248 -17.18 -19.19 -28.01
N GLU A 249 -17.94 -18.22 -28.53
CA GLU A 249 -18.67 -17.23 -27.69
C GLU A 249 -19.77 -17.88 -26.84
N VAL A 250 -20.41 -18.94 -27.34
CA VAL A 250 -21.44 -19.66 -26.58
C VAL A 250 -20.81 -20.42 -25.43
N ILE A 251 -19.71 -21.11 -25.69
CA ILE A 251 -18.95 -21.84 -24.65
C ILE A 251 -18.41 -20.86 -23.62
N LEU A 252 -17.83 -19.75 -24.07
CA LEU A 252 -17.32 -18.69 -23.18
C LEU A 252 -18.41 -18.11 -22.26
N ASN A 253 -19.59 -17.85 -22.81
CA ASN A 253 -20.73 -17.38 -22.01
C ASN A 253 -21.18 -18.37 -20.95
N ASN A 254 -21.14 -19.69 -21.29
CA ASN A 254 -21.42 -20.74 -20.33
C ASN A 254 -20.36 -20.86 -19.25
N LEU A 255 -19.08 -20.69 -19.59
CA LEU A 255 -17.97 -20.61 -18.62
C LEU A 255 -18.15 -19.43 -17.66
N TYR A 256 -18.49 -18.24 -18.15
CA TYR A 256 -18.79 -17.08 -17.31
C TYR A 256 -19.96 -17.33 -16.35
N LYS A 257 -21.01 -18.06 -16.78
CA LYS A 257 -22.18 -18.33 -15.93
C LYS A 257 -21.92 -19.39 -14.86
N GLN A 258 -21.05 -20.36 -15.13
CA GLN A 258 -20.89 -21.54 -14.30
C GLN A 258 -19.59 -21.63 -13.54
N THR A 259 -18.65 -20.69 -13.79
CA THR A 259 -17.32 -20.70 -13.18
C THR A 259 -16.91 -19.31 -12.72
N VAL A 260 -15.82 -19.24 -11.95
CA VAL A 260 -15.21 -17.98 -11.50
C VAL A 260 -14.39 -17.27 -12.60
N MET A 261 -14.49 -17.68 -13.87
CA MET A 261 -14.04 -16.88 -15.00
C MET A 261 -14.81 -15.54 -15.09
N GLN A 262 -16.01 -15.46 -14.51
CA GLN A 262 -16.66 -14.22 -14.11
C GLN A 262 -16.92 -14.28 -12.63
N ASN A 263 -16.47 -13.25 -11.90
CA ASN A 263 -16.68 -13.14 -10.47
C ASN A 263 -17.18 -11.72 -10.12
N VAL A 264 -17.88 -11.61 -9.00
CA VAL A 264 -18.37 -10.32 -8.49
C VAL A 264 -17.47 -9.83 -7.38
N PHE A 265 -17.00 -8.60 -7.51
CA PHE A 265 -16.34 -7.90 -6.43
C PHE A 265 -17.33 -6.91 -5.79
N GLY A 266 -17.73 -7.18 -4.57
CA GLY A 266 -18.63 -6.31 -3.80
C GLY A 266 -17.83 -5.21 -3.13
N ILE A 267 -17.88 -3.99 -3.66
CA ILE A 267 -17.19 -2.84 -3.08
C ILE A 267 -17.93 -2.38 -1.83
N ASN A 268 -17.19 -2.16 -0.75
CA ASN A 268 -17.68 -1.57 0.50
C ASN A 268 -16.55 -0.74 1.12
N MET A 269 -16.60 0.58 0.91
CA MET A 269 -15.52 1.50 1.29
C MET A 269 -15.70 1.99 2.72
N VAL A 270 -15.60 1.06 3.69
CA VAL A 270 -15.57 1.40 5.11
C VAL A 270 -14.14 1.60 5.55
N ALA A 271 -13.83 2.75 6.13
CA ALA A 271 -12.52 3.07 6.67
C ALA A 271 -12.65 3.84 8.01
N LEU A 272 -11.54 3.89 8.76
CA LEU A 272 -11.47 4.68 9.98
C LEU A 272 -11.07 6.12 9.65
N VAL A 273 -11.89 7.07 10.07
CA VAL A 273 -11.57 8.50 10.05
C VAL A 273 -11.68 9.01 11.48
N ASP A 274 -10.58 9.54 12.01
CA ASP A 274 -10.47 9.97 13.41
C ASP A 274 -10.87 8.86 14.40
N GLY A 275 -10.45 7.62 14.12
CA GLY A 275 -10.76 6.46 14.93
C GLY A 275 -12.18 5.93 14.84
N GLN A 276 -13.05 6.53 14.00
CA GLN A 276 -14.43 6.11 13.82
C GLN A 276 -14.64 5.43 12.45
N PRO A 277 -15.30 4.27 12.40
CA PRO A 277 -15.62 3.62 11.15
C PRO A 277 -16.70 4.40 10.40
N ARG A 278 -16.43 4.71 9.14
CA ARG A 278 -17.37 5.41 8.25
C ARG A 278 -17.42 4.74 6.90
N LEU A 279 -18.61 4.71 6.31
CA LEU A 279 -18.78 4.42 4.89
C LEU A 279 -18.47 5.70 4.12
N LEU A 280 -17.46 5.64 3.25
CA LEU A 280 -16.94 6.79 2.55
C LEU A 280 -17.14 6.64 1.04
N ASN A 281 -17.46 7.73 0.37
CA ASN A 281 -17.35 7.82 -1.08
C ASN A 281 -15.89 8.09 -1.49
N ILE A 282 -15.60 8.06 -2.80
CA ILE A 282 -14.21 8.20 -3.27
C ILE A 282 -13.62 9.58 -2.97
N LYS A 283 -14.41 10.64 -3.05
CA LYS A 283 -13.99 12.01 -2.73
C LYS A 283 -13.62 12.15 -1.25
N GLU A 284 -14.43 11.59 -0.35
CA GLU A 284 -14.19 11.63 1.09
C GLU A 284 -12.91 10.90 1.48
N ILE A 285 -12.58 9.76 0.83
CA ILE A 285 -11.32 9.04 1.05
C ILE A 285 -10.13 9.91 0.63
N LEU A 286 -10.19 10.54 -0.54
CA LEU A 286 -9.13 11.44 -1.02
C LEU A 286 -8.99 12.67 -0.12
N GLN A 287 -10.08 13.27 0.33
CA GLN A 287 -10.07 14.40 1.26
C GLN A 287 -9.45 14.03 2.62
N ALA A 288 -9.77 12.86 3.16
CA ALA A 288 -9.17 12.37 4.40
C ALA A 288 -7.65 12.19 4.25
N PHE A 289 -7.19 11.63 3.12
CA PHE A 289 -5.77 11.52 2.82
C PHE A 289 -5.08 12.89 2.71
N ILE A 290 -5.68 13.85 1.98
CA ILE A 290 -5.14 15.23 1.85
C ILE A 290 -5.04 15.90 3.22
N GLY A 291 -6.08 15.77 4.06
CA GLY A 291 -6.08 16.29 5.42
C GLY A 291 -4.93 15.72 6.25
N HIS A 292 -4.76 14.41 6.23
CA HIS A 292 -3.65 13.73 6.88
C HIS A 292 -2.28 14.21 6.36
N ARG A 293 -2.12 14.37 5.04
CA ARG A 293 -0.88 14.88 4.46
C ARG A 293 -0.55 16.30 4.89
N ARG A 294 -1.54 17.18 4.99
CA ARG A 294 -1.34 18.55 5.51
C ARG A 294 -0.80 18.53 6.93
N GLU A 295 -1.38 17.70 7.79
CA GLU A 295 -0.92 17.55 9.18
C GLU A 295 0.53 17.03 9.23
N VAL A 296 0.84 15.96 8.51
CA VAL A 296 2.19 15.37 8.44
C VAL A 296 3.22 16.39 7.96
N VAL A 297 2.94 17.14 6.90
CA VAL A 297 3.84 18.16 6.36
C VAL A 297 4.04 19.31 7.36
N THR A 298 2.99 19.76 8.00
CA THR A 298 3.05 20.82 9.04
C THR A 298 3.93 20.37 10.22
N ARG A 299 3.66 19.18 10.76
CA ARG A 299 4.42 18.63 11.91
C ARG A 299 5.89 18.39 11.54
N ARG A 300 6.18 17.87 10.37
CA ARG A 300 7.54 17.72 9.84
C ARG A 300 8.27 19.08 9.80
N THR A 301 7.62 20.09 9.24
CA THR A 301 8.22 21.42 9.08
C THR A 301 8.51 22.06 10.45
N LEU A 302 7.60 21.91 11.42
CA LEU A 302 7.81 22.39 12.79
C LEU A 302 8.97 21.65 13.48
N PHE A 303 9.09 20.33 13.28
CA PHE A 303 10.22 19.56 13.79
C PHE A 303 11.56 20.03 13.20
N ASP A 304 11.62 20.16 11.87
CA ASP A 304 12.84 20.61 11.18
C ASP A 304 13.21 22.05 11.58
N LEU A 305 12.22 22.94 11.73
CA LEU A 305 12.43 24.31 12.22
C LEU A 305 13.00 24.32 13.64
N ARG A 306 12.43 23.54 14.56
CA ARG A 306 12.92 23.42 15.94
C ARG A 306 14.36 22.91 15.96
N LYS A 307 14.67 21.90 15.17
CA LYS A 307 16.02 21.34 15.04
C LYS A 307 17.01 22.36 14.48
N ALA A 308 16.61 23.11 13.45
CA ALA A 308 17.42 24.16 12.85
C ALA A 308 17.68 25.31 13.84
N ARG A 309 16.65 25.77 14.57
CA ARG A 309 16.80 26.79 15.62
C ARG A 309 17.73 26.33 16.73
N ASN A 310 17.60 25.11 17.22
CA ASN A 310 18.52 24.57 18.24
C ASN A 310 19.96 24.52 17.73
N ARG A 311 20.17 24.15 16.46
CA ARG A 311 21.52 24.17 15.86
C ARG A 311 22.06 25.58 15.69
N ALA A 312 21.24 26.53 15.26
CA ALA A 312 21.60 27.92 15.12
C ALA A 312 22.03 28.49 16.49
N HIS A 313 21.25 28.25 17.54
CA HIS A 313 21.56 28.68 18.91
C HIS A 313 22.95 28.18 19.40
N VAL A 314 23.28 26.91 19.12
CA VAL A 314 24.61 26.37 19.45
C VAL A 314 25.71 27.06 18.65
N LEU A 315 25.49 27.33 17.37
CA LEU A 315 26.45 28.02 16.50
C LEU A 315 26.65 29.48 16.91
N GLU A 316 25.58 30.18 17.30
CA GLU A 316 25.62 31.52 17.87
C GLU A 316 26.48 31.54 19.14
N GLY A 317 26.25 30.61 20.06
CA GLY A 317 27.04 30.46 21.29
C GLY A 317 28.53 30.19 20.99
N LEU A 318 28.82 29.34 20.01
CA LEU A 318 30.21 29.09 19.58
C LEU A 318 30.89 30.35 18.98
N THR A 319 30.14 31.13 18.20
CA THR A 319 30.64 32.39 17.61
C THR A 319 30.94 33.42 18.70
N VAL A 320 30.06 33.56 19.70
CA VAL A 320 30.31 34.39 20.86
C VAL A 320 31.54 33.90 21.63
N ALA A 321 31.70 32.60 21.84
CA ALA A 321 32.85 32.01 22.50
C ALA A 321 34.16 32.30 21.76
N LEU A 322 34.18 32.21 20.43
CA LEU A 322 35.34 32.52 19.59
C LEU A 322 35.71 34.01 19.66
N ALA A 323 34.72 34.89 19.68
CA ALA A 323 34.94 36.34 19.80
C ALA A 323 35.52 36.75 21.17
N ASN A 324 35.35 35.92 22.18
CA ASN A 324 35.81 36.18 23.57
C ASN A 324 36.76 35.07 24.06
N LEU A 325 37.55 34.48 23.17
CA LEU A 325 38.26 33.22 23.41
C LEU A 325 39.25 33.29 24.58
N ASP A 326 40.05 34.33 24.64
CA ASP A 326 41.10 34.47 25.68
C ASP A 326 40.50 34.56 27.09
N GLU A 327 39.48 35.40 27.27
CA GLU A 327 38.78 35.53 28.55
C GLU A 327 38.06 34.24 28.94
N LEU A 328 37.47 33.53 27.96
CA LEU A 328 36.80 32.26 28.18
C LEU A 328 37.78 31.21 28.69
N ILE A 329 38.96 31.09 28.06
CA ILE A 329 40.04 30.18 28.48
C ILE A 329 40.56 30.51 29.89
N GLU A 330 40.79 31.79 30.19
CA GLU A 330 41.21 32.19 31.51
C GLU A 330 40.22 31.81 32.61
N ARG A 331 38.92 32.03 32.37
CA ARG A 331 37.87 31.65 33.33
C ARG A 331 37.76 30.15 33.54
N ILE A 332 37.91 29.36 32.48
CA ILE A 332 37.93 27.90 32.60
C ILE A 332 39.12 27.43 33.41
N LYS A 333 40.34 27.95 33.12
CA LYS A 333 41.57 27.61 33.85
C LYS A 333 41.54 28.03 35.34
N ALA A 334 40.89 29.14 35.65
CA ALA A 334 40.73 29.66 37.02
C ALA A 334 39.63 28.96 37.83
N SER A 335 38.92 28.02 37.23
CA SER A 335 37.82 27.29 37.89
C SER A 335 38.30 25.96 38.45
N PRO A 336 37.97 25.61 39.70
CA PRO A 336 38.45 24.39 40.36
C PRO A 336 37.74 23.12 39.85
N SER A 337 36.61 23.26 39.18
CA SER A 337 35.87 22.11 38.59
C SER A 337 35.13 22.52 37.32
N PRO A 338 34.79 21.55 36.42
CA PRO A 338 33.98 21.81 35.24
C PRO A 338 32.59 22.38 35.58
N ALA A 339 31.99 21.97 36.69
CA ALA A 339 30.70 22.46 37.14
C ALA A 339 30.74 23.98 37.52
N GLU A 340 31.77 24.37 38.22
CA GLU A 340 31.99 25.81 38.55
C GLU A 340 32.37 26.62 37.33
N ALA A 341 33.20 26.10 36.43
CA ALA A 341 33.50 26.75 35.15
C ALA A 341 32.22 27.02 34.35
N LYS A 342 31.35 26.03 34.23
CA LYS A 342 30.04 26.18 33.58
C LYS A 342 29.17 27.25 34.23
N ALA A 343 29.06 27.22 35.55
CA ALA A 343 28.29 28.21 36.31
C ALA A 343 28.80 29.65 36.09
N ARG A 344 30.13 29.86 36.14
CA ARG A 344 30.77 31.17 35.90
C ARG A 344 30.62 31.67 34.48
N LEU A 345 30.65 30.77 33.47
CA LEU A 345 30.44 31.12 32.08
C LEU A 345 28.99 31.53 31.81
N ILE A 346 28.02 30.82 32.40
CA ILE A 346 26.57 31.11 32.25
C ILE A 346 26.19 32.40 32.97
N ALA A 347 26.77 32.69 34.12
CA ALA A 347 26.45 33.88 34.92
C ALA A 347 26.94 35.20 34.28
N LYS A 348 27.84 35.13 33.29
CA LYS A 348 28.37 36.34 32.63
C LYS A 348 27.58 36.68 31.38
N LEU A 349 27.34 37.98 31.18
CA LEU A 349 26.89 38.54 29.90
C LEU A 349 28.09 38.71 28.98
N TRP A 350 28.07 38.01 27.83
CA TRP A 350 29.12 38.03 26.83
C TRP A 350 28.84 39.07 25.75
N ASP A 351 29.87 39.67 25.18
CA ASP A 351 29.71 40.51 24.00
C ASP A 351 29.31 39.65 22.83
N PRO A 352 28.14 39.88 22.17
CA PRO A 352 27.66 39.10 21.06
C PRO A 352 28.53 39.25 19.79
N GLY A 353 29.42 40.24 19.69
CA GLY A 353 30.33 40.42 18.57
C GLY A 353 29.62 40.37 17.22
N LEU A 354 30.12 39.53 16.32
CA LEU A 354 29.56 39.34 14.97
C LEU A 354 28.13 38.75 14.94
N VAL A 355 27.70 38.08 16.01
CA VAL A 355 26.35 37.47 16.07
C VAL A 355 25.27 38.53 15.97
N ARG A 356 25.48 39.72 16.57
CA ARG A 356 24.52 40.84 16.47
C ARG A 356 24.33 41.30 15.02
N ALA A 357 25.42 41.35 14.24
CA ALA A 357 25.36 41.73 12.84
C ALA A 357 24.69 40.62 11.97
N MET A 358 24.95 39.38 12.29
CA MET A 358 24.32 38.21 11.59
C MET A 358 22.81 38.14 11.85
N LEU A 359 22.36 38.37 13.09
CA LEU A 359 20.93 38.36 13.43
C LEU A 359 20.19 39.59 12.84
N GLY A 360 20.87 40.73 12.70
CA GLY A 360 20.29 41.93 12.07
C GLY A 360 20.09 41.80 10.56
N GLN A 361 20.76 40.86 9.88
CA GLN A 361 20.61 40.60 8.45
C GLN A 361 19.58 39.50 8.13
N GLY A 362 19.19 38.72 9.13
CA GLY A 362 18.28 37.57 8.96
C GLY A 362 16.82 37.85 9.29
N GLY A 363 16.42 39.07 9.60
CA GLY A 363 15.01 39.46 9.86
C GLY A 363 14.53 39.05 11.24
#